data_639d7d7e0fa17479cfab4f3f2d087af5
#
_entry.id   639d7d7e0fa17479cfab4f3f2d087af5
#
_cell.length_a   1.000
_cell.length_b   1.000
_cell.length_c   1.000
_cell.angle_alpha   90.00
_cell.angle_beta   90.00
_cell.angle_gamma   90.00
#
_symmetry.space_group_name_H-M   'P 1'
#
loop_
_entity.id
_entity.type
_entity.pdbx_description
1 polymer ?
#
loop_
_entity_poly.entity_id
_entity_poly.type
_entity_poly.pdbx_seq_one_letter_code
_entity_poly.pdbx_strand_id
1 'polypeptide(L)'
;MKIVIDTKEYPIEIIKKNNKNTYIRVKNGKIIVTTNYLTSTKTIQKLINDNLSSIKRMINSDLKKIERNEKFYYFGKEYDVVLGFSNLEINNDKIYAKDKKQLDKYILENIKTIYLERLKYFYNLFEEKIPVPNLKIRNMTSRWGVCNIKNHNVTLNYQLYKYDIKCLDYVIVHELSHFIHPNHSKDYWLLVSKYCPNYKKIKLLLKE
;
A
#
# COMPACT_ATOMS: atom_id res chain seq x y z
N MET A 1 19.00 16.31 15.28
CA MET A 1 18.01 16.87 16.22
C MET A 1 17.08 15.75 16.64
N LYS A 2 16.53 15.77 17.86
CA LYS A 2 15.61 14.72 18.35
C LYS A 2 14.39 15.38 18.97
N ILE A 3 13.27 14.68 19.02
CA ILE A 3 12.06 15.08 19.73
C ILE A 3 11.52 13.91 20.53
N VAL A 4 11.01 14.19 21.73
CA VAL A 4 10.33 13.20 22.56
C VAL A 4 8.82 13.29 22.30
N ILE A 5 8.23 12.17 21.93
CA ILE A 5 6.77 12.03 21.69
C ILE A 5 6.32 10.78 22.45
N ASP A 6 5.37 10.94 23.37
CA ASP A 6 4.82 9.84 24.20
C ASP A 6 5.92 8.96 24.82
N THR A 7 6.91 9.59 25.49
CA THR A 7 8.05 8.96 26.18
C THR A 7 9.12 8.34 25.27
N LYS A 8 8.96 8.32 23.95
CA LYS A 8 9.95 7.81 22.97
C LYS A 8 10.67 8.93 22.25
N GLU A 9 11.98 8.77 22.08
CA GLU A 9 12.79 9.67 21.25
C GLU A 9 12.71 9.32 19.79
N TYR A 10 12.45 10.34 18.97
CA TYR A 10 12.45 10.19 17.51
C TYR A 10 13.53 11.13 16.90
N PRO A 11 14.45 10.60 16.10
CA PRO A 11 15.45 11.41 15.40
C PRO A 11 14.77 12.25 14.32
N ILE A 12 15.21 13.51 14.22
CA ILE A 12 14.77 14.44 13.18
C ILE A 12 15.93 14.64 12.20
N GLU A 13 15.69 14.30 10.95
CA GLU A 13 16.58 14.52 9.82
C GLU A 13 16.08 15.72 9.01
N ILE A 14 16.94 16.73 8.83
CA ILE A 14 16.60 17.94 8.08
C ILE A 14 17.29 17.87 6.72
N ILE A 15 16.50 17.86 5.65
CA ILE A 15 16.99 17.87 4.29
C ILE A 15 16.71 19.24 3.68
N LYS A 16 17.79 19.97 3.38
CA LYS A 16 17.69 21.27 2.70
C LYS A 16 17.66 21.07 1.18
N LYS A 17 16.66 21.66 0.52
CA LYS A 17 16.49 21.63 -0.93
C LYS A 17 15.96 22.98 -1.42
N ASN A 18 16.04 23.24 -2.72
CA ASN A 18 15.39 24.39 -3.32
C ASN A 18 13.88 24.17 -3.46
N ASN A 19 13.18 24.18 -2.32
CA ASN A 19 11.74 23.96 -2.23
C ASN A 19 11.01 25.26 -1.88
N LYS A 20 9.86 25.48 -2.46
CA LYS A 20 8.94 26.56 -2.06
C LYS A 20 8.28 26.27 -0.71
N ASN A 21 7.95 25.00 -0.43
CA ASN A 21 7.23 24.55 0.75
C ASN A 21 8.09 23.64 1.63
N THR A 22 7.77 23.57 2.93
CA THR A 22 8.33 22.60 3.88
C THR A 22 7.42 21.39 4.00
N TYR A 23 8.01 20.19 3.96
CA TYR A 23 7.30 18.92 4.06
C TYR A 23 7.83 18.14 5.25
N ILE A 24 6.90 17.55 6.03
CA ILE A 24 7.21 16.62 7.11
C ILE A 24 6.77 15.23 6.68
N ARG A 25 7.66 14.24 6.84
CA ARG A 25 7.38 12.81 6.58
C ARG A 25 7.97 11.98 7.71
N VAL A 26 7.41 10.80 7.92
CA VAL A 26 8.00 9.80 8.82
C VAL A 26 8.37 8.58 7.98
N LYS A 27 9.58 8.06 8.20
CA LYS A 27 10.06 6.86 7.52
C LYS A 27 11.10 6.15 8.41
N ASN A 28 10.91 4.84 8.60
CA ASN A 28 11.77 3.98 9.42
C ASN A 28 12.02 4.56 10.83
N GLY A 29 10.98 5.03 11.49
CA GLY A 29 11.05 5.61 12.82
C GLY A 29 11.74 6.99 12.90
N LYS A 30 12.03 7.64 11.76
CA LYS A 30 12.65 8.97 11.69
C LYS A 30 11.68 10.01 11.16
N ILE A 31 11.70 11.19 11.72
CA ILE A 31 10.97 12.36 11.21
C ILE A 31 11.88 13.09 10.22
N ILE A 32 11.48 13.15 8.96
CA ILE A 32 12.24 13.80 7.88
C ILE A 32 11.54 15.10 7.52
N VAL A 33 12.25 16.21 7.72
CA VAL A 33 11.79 17.54 7.35
C VAL A 33 12.54 18.01 6.12
N THR A 34 11.84 18.14 5.00
CA THR A 34 12.42 18.68 3.76
C THR A 34 11.98 20.12 3.60
N THR A 35 12.94 21.05 3.55
CA THR A 35 12.66 22.48 3.59
C THR A 35 13.64 23.31 2.76
N ASN A 36 13.34 24.61 2.57
CA ASN A 36 14.21 25.56 1.89
C ASN A 36 15.50 25.80 2.67
N TYR A 37 16.58 26.17 1.96
CA TYR A 37 17.88 26.52 2.55
C TYR A 37 17.77 27.64 3.57
N LEU A 38 16.91 28.64 3.35
CA LEU A 38 16.76 29.84 4.20
C LEU A 38 15.91 29.58 5.46
N THR A 39 15.26 28.42 5.58
CA THR A 39 14.39 28.13 6.74
C THR A 39 15.24 27.95 8.00
N SER A 40 14.98 28.72 9.04
CA SER A 40 15.69 28.64 10.31
C SER A 40 15.31 27.39 11.11
N THR A 41 16.19 26.94 11.99
CA THR A 41 15.92 25.80 12.90
C THR A 41 14.74 26.11 13.85
N LYS A 42 14.59 27.36 14.29
CA LYS A 42 13.46 27.82 15.13
C LYS A 42 12.14 27.65 14.37
N THR A 43 12.09 28.01 13.09
CA THR A 43 10.90 27.85 12.25
C THR A 43 10.54 26.36 12.08
N ILE A 44 11.55 25.50 11.86
CA ILE A 44 11.35 24.03 11.74
C ILE A 44 10.78 23.47 13.06
N GLN A 45 11.33 23.90 14.20
CA GLN A 45 10.89 23.44 15.51
C GLN A 45 9.45 23.86 15.82
N LYS A 46 9.07 25.10 15.49
CA LYS A 46 7.70 25.59 15.58
C LYS A 46 6.76 24.75 14.69
N LEU A 47 7.14 24.53 13.43
CA LEU A 47 6.35 23.75 12.49
C LEU A 47 6.11 22.30 12.98
N ILE A 48 7.12 21.67 13.58
CA ILE A 48 6.99 20.33 14.17
C ILE A 48 5.99 20.38 15.33
N ASN A 49 6.10 21.35 16.23
CA ASN A 49 5.22 21.49 17.39
C ASN A 49 3.77 21.75 16.96
N ASP A 50 3.55 22.64 15.99
CA ASP A 50 2.23 22.96 15.46
C ASP A 50 1.55 21.74 14.77
N ASN A 51 2.34 20.75 14.33
CA ASN A 51 1.87 19.55 13.62
C ASN A 51 2.05 18.24 14.41
N LEU A 52 2.26 18.29 15.73
CA LEU A 52 2.52 17.12 16.56
C LEU A 52 1.48 16.01 16.41
N SER A 53 0.19 16.36 16.38
CA SER A 53 -0.90 15.38 16.23
C SER A 53 -0.84 14.61 14.90
N SER A 54 -0.46 15.31 13.83
CA SER A 54 -0.27 14.73 12.50
C SER A 54 0.98 13.86 12.45
N ILE A 55 2.06 14.31 13.08
CA ILE A 55 3.32 13.56 13.17
C ILE A 55 3.12 12.27 13.98
N LYS A 56 2.39 12.31 15.10
CA LYS A 56 2.01 11.10 15.87
C LYS A 56 1.28 10.07 15.00
N ARG A 57 0.30 10.52 14.21
CA ARG A 57 -0.41 9.63 13.27
C ARG A 57 0.53 9.03 12.22
N MET A 58 1.45 9.83 11.67
CA MET A 58 2.45 9.33 10.71
C MET A 58 3.42 8.33 11.36
N ILE A 59 3.85 8.56 12.60
CA ILE A 59 4.71 7.63 13.35
C ILE A 59 3.97 6.30 13.56
N ASN A 60 2.74 6.32 14.04
CA ASN A 60 1.97 5.10 14.26
C ASN A 60 1.75 4.31 12.96
N SER A 61 1.48 5.01 11.85
CA SER A 61 1.37 4.37 10.54
C SER A 61 2.70 3.77 10.07
N ASP A 62 3.84 4.44 10.32
CA ASP A 62 5.18 3.95 9.96
C ASP A 62 5.57 2.73 10.81
N LEU A 63 5.30 2.74 12.12
CA LEU A 63 5.55 1.61 13.02
C LEU A 63 4.76 0.37 12.60
N LYS A 64 3.48 0.50 12.30
CA LYS A 64 2.66 -0.59 11.78
C LYS A 64 3.22 -1.16 10.46
N LYS A 65 3.77 -0.31 9.58
CA LYS A 65 4.43 -0.76 8.35
C LYS A 65 5.72 -1.51 8.62
N ILE A 66 6.52 -1.06 9.59
CA ILE A 66 7.75 -1.73 10.00
C ILE A 66 7.38 -3.12 10.54
N GLU A 67 6.45 -3.20 11.50
CA GLU A 67 5.99 -4.47 12.07
C GLU A 67 5.47 -5.43 10.99
N ARG A 68 4.65 -4.91 10.05
CA ARG A 68 4.15 -5.73 8.93
C ARG A 68 5.25 -6.21 7.99
N ASN A 69 6.36 -5.45 7.85
CA ASN A 69 7.50 -5.86 7.02
C ASN A 69 8.43 -6.86 7.73
N GLU A 70 8.42 -6.91 9.06
CA GLU A 70 9.17 -7.89 9.85
C GLU A 70 8.50 -9.26 9.86
N LYS A 71 7.17 -9.28 9.69
CA LYS A 71 6.36 -10.48 9.60
C LYS A 71 6.03 -10.82 8.14
N PHE A 72 5.86 -12.09 7.87
CA PHE A 72 5.44 -12.53 6.53
C PHE A 72 3.92 -12.69 6.49
N TYR A 73 3.26 -11.92 5.62
CA TYR A 73 1.83 -12.03 5.37
C TYR A 73 1.55 -12.53 3.97
N TYR A 74 0.58 -13.44 3.85
CA TYR A 74 0.09 -13.94 2.57
C TYR A 74 -1.43 -13.96 2.59
N PHE A 75 -2.05 -13.10 1.79
CA PHE A 75 -3.49 -12.82 1.75
C PHE A 75 -4.11 -12.58 3.13
N GLY A 76 -3.44 -11.73 3.94
CA GLY A 76 -3.91 -11.31 5.25
C GLY A 76 -3.62 -12.28 6.39
N LYS A 77 -3.17 -13.50 6.09
CA LYS A 77 -2.73 -14.46 7.09
C LYS A 77 -1.24 -14.31 7.37
N GLU A 78 -0.86 -14.32 8.64
CA GLU A 78 0.54 -14.30 9.09
C GLU A 78 1.13 -15.71 9.01
N TYR A 79 2.37 -15.81 8.56
CA TYR A 79 3.13 -17.05 8.48
C TYR A 79 4.54 -16.88 9.02
N ASP A 80 5.00 -17.90 9.73
CA ASP A 80 6.41 -18.07 10.06
C ASP A 80 7.16 -18.66 8.87
N VAL A 81 8.21 -17.99 8.40
CA VAL A 81 9.03 -18.48 7.31
C VAL A 81 10.26 -19.22 7.84
N VAL A 82 10.38 -20.49 7.49
CA VAL A 82 11.50 -21.36 7.87
C VAL A 82 12.31 -21.66 6.62
N LEU A 83 13.56 -21.20 6.59
CA LEU A 83 14.47 -21.40 5.45
C LEU A 83 15.38 -22.63 5.66
N GLY A 84 15.94 -23.15 4.57
CA GLY A 84 16.86 -24.30 4.59
C GLY A 84 16.24 -25.64 4.17
N PHE A 85 14.99 -25.64 3.70
CA PHE A 85 14.29 -26.83 3.23
C PHE A 85 14.36 -26.98 1.72
N SER A 86 14.51 -28.21 1.22
CA SER A 86 14.67 -28.47 -0.22
C SER A 86 13.46 -28.05 -1.04
N ASN A 87 12.26 -28.32 -0.53
CA ASN A 87 10.99 -28.04 -1.20
C ASN A 87 10.23 -26.91 -0.49
N LEU A 88 9.42 -26.18 -1.28
CA LEU A 88 8.52 -25.21 -0.71
C LEU A 88 7.22 -25.90 -0.28
N GLU A 89 6.89 -25.77 1.00
CA GLU A 89 5.66 -26.29 1.60
C GLU A 89 4.98 -25.22 2.46
N ILE A 90 3.66 -25.17 2.39
CA ILE A 90 2.85 -24.31 3.26
C ILE A 90 2.04 -25.23 4.14
N ASN A 91 2.30 -25.20 5.44
CA ASN A 91 1.62 -26.02 6.42
C ASN A 91 1.13 -25.15 7.58
N ASN A 92 -0.19 -25.11 7.81
CA ASN A 92 -0.86 -24.32 8.81
C ASN A 92 -0.46 -22.82 8.78
N ASP A 93 0.45 -22.41 9.65
CA ASP A 93 0.97 -21.05 9.84
C ASP A 93 2.47 -20.91 9.48
N LYS A 94 3.05 -21.96 8.86
CA LYS A 94 4.46 -21.99 8.47
C LYS A 94 4.63 -22.15 6.96
N ILE A 95 5.64 -21.48 6.44
CA ILE A 95 6.11 -21.68 5.07
C ILE A 95 7.56 -22.16 5.14
N TYR A 96 7.80 -23.36 4.64
CA TYR A 96 9.11 -23.93 4.49
C TYR A 96 9.63 -23.62 3.10
N ALA A 97 10.86 -23.12 3.00
CA ALA A 97 11.46 -22.82 1.70
C ALA A 97 12.99 -23.01 1.77
N LYS A 98 13.62 -23.25 0.61
CA LYS A 98 15.07 -23.36 0.52
C LYS A 98 15.73 -22.03 0.89
N ASP A 99 15.28 -20.98 0.27
CA ASP A 99 15.78 -19.63 0.46
C ASP A 99 14.69 -18.59 0.12
N LYS A 100 15.00 -17.34 0.38
CA LYS A 100 14.09 -16.22 0.08
C LYS A 100 13.78 -16.10 -1.41
N LYS A 101 14.72 -16.45 -2.30
CA LYS A 101 14.54 -16.40 -3.75
C LYS A 101 13.50 -17.40 -4.23
N GLN A 102 13.51 -18.62 -3.68
CA GLN A 102 12.48 -19.63 -3.97
C GLN A 102 11.09 -19.13 -3.50
N LEU A 103 11.02 -18.59 -2.29
CA LEU A 103 9.77 -18.04 -1.75
C LEU A 103 9.22 -16.88 -2.61
N ASP A 104 10.08 -15.91 -2.95
CA ASP A 104 9.69 -14.77 -3.77
C ASP A 104 9.21 -15.21 -5.17
N LYS A 105 9.85 -16.21 -5.77
CA LYS A 105 9.43 -16.79 -7.05
C LYS A 105 8.05 -17.45 -6.94
N TYR A 106 7.85 -18.27 -5.92
CA TYR A 106 6.56 -18.92 -5.66
C TYR A 106 5.43 -17.89 -5.48
N ILE A 107 5.67 -16.87 -4.67
CA ILE A 107 4.69 -15.80 -4.46
C ILE A 107 4.37 -15.12 -5.78
N LEU A 108 5.38 -14.76 -6.57
CA LEU A 108 5.18 -14.06 -7.85
C LEU A 108 4.35 -14.88 -8.83
N GLU A 109 4.56 -16.18 -8.90
CA GLU A 109 3.80 -17.09 -9.76
C GLU A 109 2.34 -17.20 -9.31
N ASN A 110 2.12 -17.39 -8.01
CA ASN A 110 0.77 -17.52 -7.46
C ASN A 110 -0.04 -16.23 -7.56
N ILE A 111 0.57 -15.07 -7.24
CA ILE A 111 -0.16 -13.81 -7.33
C ILE A 111 -0.56 -13.47 -8.77
N LYS A 112 0.22 -13.85 -9.77
CA LYS A 112 -0.17 -13.67 -11.19
C LYS A 112 -1.47 -14.39 -11.49
N THR A 113 -1.58 -15.64 -11.06
CA THR A 113 -2.77 -16.45 -11.25
C THR A 113 -3.96 -15.87 -10.48
N ILE A 114 -3.80 -15.65 -9.17
CA ILE A 114 -4.87 -15.14 -8.31
C ILE A 114 -5.36 -13.76 -8.77
N TYR A 115 -4.45 -12.84 -9.09
CA TYR A 115 -4.84 -11.50 -9.53
C TYR A 115 -5.59 -11.53 -10.86
N LEU A 116 -5.18 -12.41 -11.78
CA LEU A 116 -5.86 -12.59 -13.06
C LEU A 116 -7.26 -13.20 -12.88
N GLU A 117 -7.38 -14.21 -12.03
CA GLU A 117 -8.67 -14.83 -11.71
C GLU A 117 -9.63 -13.83 -11.05
N ARG A 118 -9.13 -13.05 -10.06
CA ARG A 118 -9.95 -12.03 -9.41
C ARG A 118 -10.35 -10.90 -10.38
N LEU A 119 -9.42 -10.47 -11.26
CA LEU A 119 -9.73 -9.46 -12.27
C LEU A 119 -10.79 -9.96 -13.26
N LYS A 120 -10.67 -11.19 -13.74
CA LYS A 120 -11.68 -11.82 -14.63
C LYS A 120 -13.02 -11.96 -13.93
N TYR A 121 -13.01 -12.38 -12.65
CA TYR A 121 -14.24 -12.51 -11.87
C TYR A 121 -15.01 -11.18 -11.81
N PHE A 122 -14.36 -10.10 -11.40
CA PHE A 122 -15.02 -8.81 -11.31
C PHE A 122 -15.35 -8.22 -12.68
N TYR A 123 -14.51 -8.41 -13.69
CA TYR A 123 -14.83 -8.02 -15.06
C TYR A 123 -16.14 -8.65 -15.55
N ASN A 124 -16.33 -9.94 -15.31
CA ASN A 124 -17.54 -10.65 -15.69
C ASN A 124 -18.76 -10.29 -14.82
N LEU A 125 -18.54 -9.78 -13.61
CA LEU A 125 -19.60 -9.34 -12.72
C LEU A 125 -20.14 -7.95 -13.10
N PHE A 126 -19.32 -7.12 -13.76
CA PHE A 126 -19.74 -5.79 -14.18
C PHE A 126 -20.83 -5.90 -15.25
N GLU A 127 -21.99 -5.27 -14.99
CA GLU A 127 -23.10 -5.17 -15.94
C GLU A 127 -22.87 -4.07 -16.99
N GLU A 128 -22.03 -3.08 -16.62
CA GLU A 128 -21.65 -1.99 -17.47
C GLU A 128 -20.67 -2.46 -18.55
N LYS A 129 -20.83 -1.96 -19.78
CA LYS A 129 -19.91 -2.29 -20.88
C LYS A 129 -18.56 -1.62 -20.65
N ILE A 130 -17.57 -2.40 -20.24
CA ILE A 130 -16.18 -1.96 -20.11
C ILE A 130 -15.28 -2.78 -21.05
N PRO A 131 -14.15 -2.21 -21.52
CA PRO A 131 -13.21 -2.97 -22.34
C PRO A 131 -12.57 -4.10 -21.54
N VAL A 132 -12.17 -5.19 -22.23
CA VAL A 132 -11.43 -6.28 -21.61
C VAL A 132 -10.11 -5.75 -21.03
N PRO A 133 -9.91 -5.83 -19.71
CA PRO A 133 -8.72 -5.26 -19.09
C PRO A 133 -7.49 -6.16 -19.26
N ASN A 134 -6.33 -5.55 -19.54
CA ASN A 134 -5.04 -6.22 -19.52
C ASN A 134 -4.41 -6.05 -18.15
N LEU A 135 -4.14 -7.17 -17.45
CA LEU A 135 -3.49 -7.16 -16.14
C LEU A 135 -2.00 -6.82 -16.27
N LYS A 136 -1.54 -5.88 -15.44
CA LYS A 136 -0.12 -5.64 -15.15
C LYS A 136 0.10 -5.69 -13.64
N ILE A 137 1.20 -6.27 -13.20
CA ILE A 137 1.59 -6.31 -11.79
C ILE A 137 2.91 -5.56 -11.65
N ARG A 138 2.96 -4.58 -10.75
CA ARG A 138 4.16 -3.77 -10.48
C ARG A 138 4.32 -3.53 -8.99
N ASN A 139 5.55 -3.39 -8.54
CA ASN A 139 5.81 -2.90 -7.18
C ASN A 139 5.73 -1.37 -7.19
N MET A 140 4.72 -0.82 -6.53
CA MET A 140 4.43 0.61 -6.49
C MET A 140 4.51 1.14 -5.05
N THR A 141 5.05 2.34 -4.86
CA THR A 141 5.26 2.93 -3.53
C THR A 141 4.13 3.82 -3.05
N SER A 142 3.32 4.38 -3.97
CA SER A 142 2.33 5.42 -3.67
C SER A 142 0.89 5.06 -4.06
N ARG A 143 0.69 3.94 -4.74
CA ARG A 143 -0.63 3.54 -5.26
C ARG A 143 -0.83 2.03 -5.13
N TRP A 144 -2.08 1.63 -4.96
CA TRP A 144 -2.46 0.22 -4.94
C TRP A 144 -2.89 -0.31 -6.30
N GLY A 145 -3.39 0.57 -7.17
CA GLY A 145 -3.75 0.27 -8.54
C GLY A 145 -3.61 1.49 -9.46
N VAL A 146 -3.69 1.26 -10.76
CA VAL A 146 -3.77 2.29 -11.80
C VAL A 146 -4.54 1.74 -12.99
N CYS A 147 -5.60 2.43 -13.40
CA CYS A 147 -6.29 2.18 -14.67
C CYS A 147 -5.73 3.09 -15.78
N ASN A 148 -5.32 2.50 -16.89
CA ASN A 148 -5.04 3.23 -18.13
C ASN A 148 -6.16 2.96 -19.12
N ILE A 149 -7.07 3.91 -19.24
CA ILE A 149 -8.28 3.80 -20.07
C ILE A 149 -7.93 3.63 -21.55
N LYS A 150 -6.91 4.33 -22.06
CA LYS A 150 -6.52 4.30 -23.48
C LYS A 150 -6.01 2.93 -23.93
N ASN A 151 -5.24 2.26 -23.07
CA ASN A 151 -4.61 0.98 -23.38
C ASN A 151 -5.31 -0.21 -22.72
N HIS A 152 -6.44 0.03 -22.06
CA HIS A 152 -7.21 -0.96 -21.30
C HIS A 152 -6.38 -1.73 -20.27
N ASN A 153 -5.35 -1.08 -19.68
CA ASN A 153 -4.49 -1.73 -18.69
C ASN A 153 -4.98 -1.45 -17.29
N VAL A 154 -5.13 -2.50 -16.50
CA VAL A 154 -5.28 -2.43 -15.05
C VAL A 154 -3.95 -2.88 -14.43
N THR A 155 -3.26 -1.97 -13.79
CA THR A 155 -2.01 -2.27 -13.09
C THR A 155 -2.31 -2.40 -11.60
N LEU A 156 -1.98 -3.55 -11.01
CA LEU A 156 -2.16 -3.83 -9.58
C LEU A 156 -0.81 -3.86 -8.87
N ASN A 157 -0.79 -3.37 -7.63
CA ASN A 157 0.42 -3.38 -6.82
C ASN A 157 0.75 -4.79 -6.36
N TYR A 158 2.02 -5.20 -6.60
CA TYR A 158 2.56 -6.47 -6.12
C TYR A 158 2.29 -6.68 -4.62
N GLN A 159 2.43 -5.66 -3.79
CA GLN A 159 2.31 -5.74 -2.33
C GLN A 159 0.89 -6.06 -1.82
N LEU A 160 -0.14 -6.07 -2.68
CA LEU A 160 -1.50 -6.43 -2.28
C LEU A 160 -1.61 -7.85 -1.72
N TYR A 161 -0.69 -8.76 -2.10
CA TYR A 161 -0.66 -10.12 -1.55
C TYR A 161 -0.46 -10.19 -0.03
N LYS A 162 0.06 -9.12 0.57
CA LYS A 162 0.24 -9.03 2.03
C LYS A 162 -1.05 -8.73 2.79
N TYR A 163 -2.08 -8.29 2.09
CA TYR A 163 -3.36 -7.89 2.67
C TYR A 163 -4.43 -8.95 2.43
N ASP A 164 -5.52 -8.87 3.20
CA ASP A 164 -6.71 -9.71 2.94
C ASP A 164 -7.11 -9.60 1.46
N ILE A 165 -7.57 -10.73 0.89
CA ILE A 165 -8.00 -10.82 -0.51
C ILE A 165 -9.05 -9.76 -0.87
N LYS A 166 -9.88 -9.33 0.12
CA LYS A 166 -10.86 -8.25 -0.06
C LYS A 166 -10.22 -6.92 -0.44
N CYS A 167 -8.96 -6.69 -0.04
CA CYS A 167 -8.22 -5.50 -0.43
C CYS A 167 -7.86 -5.54 -1.92
N LEU A 168 -7.45 -6.70 -2.44
CA LEU A 168 -7.26 -6.92 -3.87
C LEU A 168 -8.55 -6.70 -4.64
N ASP A 169 -9.65 -7.29 -4.17
CA ASP A 169 -10.98 -7.17 -4.77
C ASP A 169 -11.43 -5.71 -4.87
N TYR A 170 -11.29 -4.97 -3.76
CA TYR A 170 -11.60 -3.55 -3.75
C TYR A 170 -10.76 -2.76 -4.75
N VAL A 171 -9.45 -3.00 -4.83
CA VAL A 171 -8.60 -2.29 -5.78
C VAL A 171 -8.99 -2.64 -7.23
N ILE A 172 -9.31 -3.89 -7.52
CA ILE A 172 -9.79 -4.31 -8.84
C ILE A 172 -11.08 -3.56 -9.20
N VAL A 173 -12.08 -3.56 -8.32
CA VAL A 173 -13.35 -2.84 -8.54
C VAL A 173 -13.10 -1.36 -8.73
N HIS A 174 -12.20 -0.76 -7.92
CA HIS A 174 -11.79 0.63 -8.04
C HIS A 174 -11.21 0.95 -9.42
N GLU A 175 -10.29 0.12 -9.93
CA GLU A 175 -9.65 0.35 -11.23
C GLU A 175 -10.61 0.07 -12.40
N LEU A 176 -11.46 -0.95 -12.31
CA LEU A 176 -12.47 -1.22 -13.34
C LEU A 176 -13.50 -0.09 -13.45
N SER A 177 -13.88 0.51 -12.32
CA SER A 177 -14.82 1.63 -12.31
C SER A 177 -14.30 2.87 -13.05
N HIS A 178 -12.98 3.03 -13.18
CA HIS A 178 -12.38 4.11 -13.94
C HIS A 178 -12.60 4.02 -15.45
N PHE A 179 -12.93 2.86 -16.00
CA PHE A 179 -13.34 2.75 -17.41
C PHE A 179 -14.64 3.50 -17.73
N ILE A 180 -15.49 3.70 -16.71
CA ILE A 180 -16.78 4.39 -16.83
C ILE A 180 -16.67 5.82 -16.29
N HIS A 181 -16.08 5.98 -15.13
CA HIS A 181 -15.92 7.28 -14.47
C HIS A 181 -14.44 7.59 -14.23
N PRO A 182 -13.81 8.42 -15.10
CA PRO A 182 -12.36 8.73 -14.97
C PRO A 182 -11.98 9.45 -13.66
N ASN A 183 -12.92 10.12 -13.03
CA ASN A 183 -12.74 10.85 -11.78
C ASN A 183 -13.51 10.19 -10.63
N HIS A 184 -13.12 10.51 -9.38
CA HIS A 184 -13.78 9.99 -8.18
C HIS A 184 -15.06 10.79 -7.80
N SER A 185 -15.97 10.96 -8.77
CA SER A 185 -17.27 11.64 -8.58
C SER A 185 -18.20 10.85 -7.65
N LYS A 186 -19.38 11.40 -7.36
CA LYS A 186 -20.42 10.68 -6.62
C LYS A 186 -20.84 9.39 -7.34
N ASP A 187 -21.02 9.46 -8.67
CA ASP A 187 -21.44 8.33 -9.49
C ASP A 187 -20.36 7.22 -9.53
N TYR A 188 -19.08 7.62 -9.55
CA TYR A 188 -17.97 6.68 -9.40
C TYR A 188 -18.08 5.88 -8.09
N TRP A 189 -18.31 6.56 -6.95
CA TRP A 189 -18.42 5.87 -5.67
C TRP A 189 -19.71 5.06 -5.52
N LEU A 190 -20.78 5.42 -6.21
CA LEU A 190 -21.99 4.62 -6.32
C LEU A 190 -21.69 3.32 -7.06
N LEU A 191 -20.99 3.41 -8.19
CA LEU A 191 -20.56 2.23 -8.96
C LEU A 191 -19.65 1.32 -8.14
N VAL A 192 -18.62 1.86 -7.47
CA VAL A 192 -17.75 1.09 -6.59
C VAL A 192 -18.56 0.40 -5.48
N SER A 193 -19.54 1.09 -4.89
CA SER A 193 -20.36 0.51 -3.82
C SER A 193 -21.29 -0.60 -4.29
N LYS A 194 -21.72 -0.58 -5.56
CA LYS A 194 -22.53 -1.65 -6.19
C LYS A 194 -21.78 -2.99 -6.17
N TYR A 195 -20.49 -3.00 -6.50
CA TYR A 195 -19.66 -4.21 -6.60
C TYR A 195 -18.82 -4.50 -5.36
N CYS A 196 -18.60 -3.49 -4.51
CA CYS A 196 -17.86 -3.60 -3.26
C CYS A 196 -18.55 -2.80 -2.14
N PRO A 197 -19.67 -3.28 -1.57
CA PRO A 197 -20.47 -2.53 -0.59
C PRO A 197 -19.68 -2.05 0.63
N ASN A 198 -18.71 -2.84 1.07
CA ASN A 198 -17.86 -2.55 2.24
C ASN A 198 -16.58 -1.75 1.91
N TYR A 199 -16.48 -1.15 0.71
CA TYR A 199 -15.27 -0.50 0.24
C TYR A 199 -14.68 0.54 1.21
N LYS A 200 -15.52 1.26 1.96
CA LYS A 200 -15.06 2.27 2.93
C LYS A 200 -14.22 1.64 4.05
N LYS A 201 -14.67 0.49 4.58
CA LYS A 201 -13.95 -0.26 5.61
C LYS A 201 -12.65 -0.87 5.05
N ILE A 202 -12.72 -1.48 3.87
CA ILE A 202 -11.57 -2.11 3.21
C ILE A 202 -10.50 -1.08 2.85
N LYS A 203 -10.92 0.10 2.36
CA LYS A 203 -10.01 1.21 2.06
C LYS A 203 -9.18 1.66 3.27
N LEU A 204 -9.72 1.55 4.49
CA LEU A 204 -8.99 1.87 5.72
C LEU A 204 -7.84 0.89 5.97
N LEU A 205 -8.02 -0.40 5.65
CA LEU A 205 -6.98 -1.42 5.79
C LEU A 205 -5.75 -1.15 4.90
N LEU A 206 -5.97 -0.49 3.75
CA LEU A 206 -4.91 -0.11 2.81
C LEU A 206 -4.22 1.21 3.14
N LYS A 207 -4.72 1.97 4.11
CA LYS A 207 -4.11 3.22 4.58
C LYS A 207 -3.18 3.03 5.78
N GLU A 208 -3.24 1.85 6.40
CA GLU A 208 -2.45 1.49 7.59
C GLU A 208 -1.03 1.05 7.26
#